data_da1b261fa0cc321d99b305293cc3b0e0
#
_entry.id   da1b261fa0cc321d99b305293cc3b0e0
#
_cell.length_a   1.000
_cell.length_b   1.000
_cell.length_c   1.000
_cell.angle_alpha   90.00
_cell.angle_beta   90.00
_cell.angle_gamma   90.00
#
_symmetry.space_group_name_H-M   'P 1'
#
loop_
_entity.id
_entity.type
_entity.pdbx_description
1 polymer ?
#
loop_
_entity_poly.entity_id
_entity_poly.type
_entity_poly.pdbx_seq_one_letter_code
_entity_poly.pdbx_strand_id
1 'polypeptide(L)'
;MSLNDILFALVCLAAVYARSVSAALFCAAYALHSFYSPAMEQWMRYVVLILIDSATAFTVVAIKRPSRASVITGVSSGVFLAVNVAGFVAWYHYFPPATYDAVCSVVYIAMGAALINEGSNGRRLALHDMGDSSTGAPVHKGVGVHHKDVDKI
;
A
#
# COMPACT_ATOMS: atom_id res chain seq x y z
N MET A 1 12.73 -1.69 -22.00
CA MET A 1 12.21 -1.62 -20.62
C MET A 1 12.66 -0.30 -20.03
N SER A 2 11.75 0.58 -19.67
CA SER A 2 12.10 1.89 -19.10
C SER A 2 12.49 1.76 -17.62
N LEU A 3 13.12 2.79 -17.04
CA LEU A 3 13.42 2.83 -15.60
C LEU A 3 12.10 2.70 -14.79
N ASN A 4 11.05 3.38 -15.24
CA ASN A 4 9.73 3.33 -14.59
C ASN A 4 9.14 1.91 -14.59
N ASP A 5 9.33 1.10 -15.64
CA ASP A 5 8.87 -0.29 -15.67
C ASP A 5 9.57 -1.13 -14.60
N ILE A 6 10.89 -0.93 -14.40
CA ILE A 6 11.66 -1.64 -13.37
C ILE A 6 11.18 -1.22 -11.97
N LEU A 7 11.04 0.08 -11.74
CA LEU A 7 10.59 0.61 -10.45
C LEU A 7 9.16 0.14 -10.13
N PHE A 8 8.27 0.13 -11.11
CA PHE A 8 6.93 -0.40 -10.95
C PHE A 8 6.92 -1.89 -10.59
N ALA A 9 7.75 -2.70 -11.24
CA ALA A 9 7.90 -4.12 -10.89
C ALA A 9 8.38 -4.31 -9.44
N LEU A 10 9.31 -3.47 -8.96
CA LEU A 10 9.76 -3.47 -7.57
C LEU A 10 8.64 -3.08 -6.61
N VAL A 11 7.79 -2.11 -6.96
CA VAL A 11 6.59 -1.76 -6.16
C VAL A 11 5.62 -2.93 -6.08
N CYS A 12 5.40 -3.67 -7.17
CA CYS A 12 4.56 -4.86 -7.17
C CYS A 12 5.11 -5.94 -6.21
N LEU A 13 6.42 -6.19 -6.22
CA LEU A 13 7.06 -7.11 -5.28
C LEU A 13 6.93 -6.62 -3.82
N ALA A 14 7.12 -5.32 -3.59
CA ALA A 14 6.94 -4.71 -2.28
C ALA A 14 5.49 -4.82 -1.77
N ALA A 15 4.48 -4.69 -2.65
CA ALA A 15 3.07 -4.86 -2.31
C ALA A 15 2.75 -6.30 -1.85
N VAL A 16 3.29 -7.29 -2.54
CA VAL A 16 3.19 -8.71 -2.15
C VAL A 16 3.90 -8.95 -0.81
N TYR A 17 5.11 -8.39 -0.64
CA TYR A 17 5.87 -8.50 0.59
C TYR A 17 5.15 -7.89 1.80
N ALA A 18 4.52 -6.73 1.61
CA ALA A 18 3.70 -6.06 2.63
C ALA A 18 2.33 -6.71 2.85
N ARG A 19 1.96 -7.73 2.05
CA ARG A 19 0.65 -8.40 2.08
C ARG A 19 -0.52 -7.42 1.99
N SER A 20 -0.37 -6.36 1.22
CA SER A 20 -1.38 -5.30 1.08
C SER A 20 -2.29 -5.56 -0.11
N VAL A 21 -3.55 -5.82 0.16
CA VAL A 21 -4.58 -6.00 -0.90
C VAL A 21 -4.75 -4.71 -1.70
N SER A 22 -4.76 -3.55 -1.04
CA SER A 22 -4.90 -2.24 -1.72
C SER A 22 -3.74 -1.97 -2.67
N ALA A 23 -2.49 -2.27 -2.23
CA ALA A 23 -1.31 -2.11 -3.08
C ALA A 23 -1.31 -3.12 -4.23
N ALA A 24 -1.76 -4.37 -4.00
CA ALA A 24 -1.86 -5.37 -5.05
C ALA A 24 -2.91 -4.99 -6.11
N LEU A 25 -4.06 -4.46 -5.71
CA LEU A 25 -5.09 -3.97 -6.62
C LEU A 25 -4.60 -2.76 -7.44
N PHE A 26 -3.91 -1.82 -6.80
CA PHE A 26 -3.25 -0.71 -7.49
C PHE A 26 -2.26 -1.22 -8.54
N CYS A 27 -1.36 -2.13 -8.18
CA CYS A 27 -0.40 -2.73 -9.11
C CYS A 27 -1.10 -3.46 -10.27
N ALA A 28 -2.17 -4.20 -10.00
CA ALA A 28 -2.94 -4.91 -11.05
C ALA A 28 -3.58 -3.92 -12.04
N ALA A 29 -4.18 -2.82 -11.54
CA ALA A 29 -4.79 -1.79 -12.40
C ALA A 29 -3.75 -1.09 -13.28
N TYR A 30 -2.58 -0.76 -12.72
CA TYR A 30 -1.47 -0.16 -13.49
C TYR A 30 -0.87 -1.14 -14.50
N ALA A 31 -0.70 -2.42 -14.15
CA ALA A 31 -0.22 -3.44 -15.07
C ALA A 31 -1.19 -3.61 -16.25
N LEU A 32 -2.49 -3.64 -15.97
CA LEU A 32 -3.52 -3.70 -16.99
C LEU A 32 -3.50 -2.48 -17.90
N HIS A 33 -3.38 -1.27 -17.32
CA HIS A 33 -3.20 -0.05 -18.08
C HIS A 33 -1.96 -0.12 -18.98
N SER A 34 -0.81 -0.57 -18.46
CA SER A 34 0.44 -0.68 -19.22
C SER A 34 0.30 -1.65 -20.40
N PHE A 35 -0.48 -2.74 -20.24
CA PHE A 35 -0.75 -3.70 -21.30
C PHE A 35 -1.59 -3.09 -22.43
N TYR A 36 -2.61 -2.30 -22.12
CA TYR A 36 -3.49 -1.70 -23.12
C TYR A 36 -2.99 -0.34 -23.64
N SER A 37 -2.09 0.32 -22.92
CA SER A 37 -1.57 1.65 -23.22
C SER A 37 -1.04 1.81 -24.66
N PRO A 38 -0.32 0.84 -25.29
CA PRO A 38 0.14 1.00 -26.66
C PRO A 38 -0.99 1.19 -27.69
N ALA A 39 -2.18 0.67 -27.41
CA ALA A 39 -3.36 0.79 -28.28
C ALA A 39 -4.18 2.08 -28.03
N MET A 40 -3.83 2.87 -26.98
CA MET A 40 -4.55 4.07 -26.60
C MET A 40 -3.90 5.32 -27.17
N GLU A 41 -4.71 6.33 -27.50
CA GLU A 41 -4.22 7.67 -27.77
C GLU A 41 -3.58 8.27 -26.49
N GLN A 42 -2.58 9.14 -26.66
CA GLN A 42 -1.79 9.63 -25.53
C GLN A 42 -2.63 10.33 -24.45
N TRP A 43 -3.60 11.14 -24.83
CA TRP A 43 -4.49 11.80 -23.87
C TRP A 43 -5.35 10.80 -23.07
N MET A 44 -5.78 9.69 -23.71
CA MET A 44 -6.57 8.64 -23.06
C MET A 44 -5.76 7.94 -21.97
N ARG A 45 -4.45 7.78 -22.17
CA ARG A 45 -3.55 7.18 -21.15
C ARG A 45 -3.59 7.99 -19.86
N TYR A 46 -3.47 9.32 -19.95
CA TYR A 46 -3.54 10.17 -18.77
C TYR A 46 -4.91 10.11 -18.09
N VAL A 47 -6.00 10.14 -18.86
CA VAL A 47 -7.35 10.03 -18.30
C VAL A 47 -7.55 8.72 -17.55
N VAL A 48 -7.11 7.58 -18.10
CA VAL A 48 -7.23 6.29 -17.45
C VAL A 48 -6.38 6.23 -16.17
N LEU A 49 -5.16 6.76 -16.17
CA LEU A 49 -4.31 6.85 -14.97
C LEU A 49 -4.96 7.72 -13.90
N ILE A 50 -5.50 8.88 -14.24
CA ILE A 50 -6.24 9.76 -13.32
C ILE A 50 -7.43 9.02 -12.69
N LEU A 51 -8.16 8.21 -13.46
CA LEU A 51 -9.28 7.42 -12.94
C LEU A 51 -8.80 6.31 -11.99
N ILE A 52 -7.73 5.59 -12.32
CA ILE A 52 -7.15 4.56 -11.46
C ILE A 52 -6.70 5.17 -10.12
N ASP A 53 -5.98 6.28 -10.17
CA ASP A 53 -5.47 6.94 -8.97
C ASP A 53 -6.59 7.50 -8.10
N SER A 54 -7.58 8.14 -8.72
CA SER A 54 -8.76 8.66 -8.03
C SER A 54 -9.55 7.53 -7.34
N ALA A 55 -9.79 6.42 -8.05
CA ALA A 55 -10.50 5.27 -7.51
C ALA A 55 -9.72 4.63 -6.34
N THR A 56 -8.39 4.50 -6.46
CA THR A 56 -7.54 3.94 -5.41
C THR A 56 -7.53 4.84 -4.17
N ALA A 57 -7.31 6.14 -4.33
CA ALA A 57 -7.31 7.10 -3.24
C ALA A 57 -8.67 7.12 -2.52
N PHE A 58 -9.77 7.18 -3.28
CA PHE A 58 -11.13 7.16 -2.73
C PHE A 58 -11.42 5.86 -1.96
N THR A 59 -11.04 4.70 -2.51
CA THR A 59 -11.23 3.41 -1.86
C THR A 59 -10.54 3.36 -0.49
N VAL A 60 -9.31 3.88 -0.39
CA VAL A 60 -8.58 3.91 0.88
C VAL A 60 -9.25 4.82 1.90
N VAL A 61 -9.75 5.99 1.47
CA VAL A 61 -10.50 6.91 2.35
C VAL A 61 -11.81 6.28 2.84
N ALA A 62 -12.48 5.48 2.00
CA ALA A 62 -13.74 4.81 2.35
C ALA A 62 -13.57 3.65 3.34
N ILE A 63 -12.37 3.11 3.53
CA ILE A 63 -12.10 2.03 4.48
C ILE A 63 -12.14 2.58 5.92
N LYS A 64 -13.02 2.04 6.76
CA LYS A 64 -13.20 2.48 8.16
C LYS A 64 -11.91 2.40 9.01
N ARG A 65 -11.06 1.39 8.76
CA ARG A 65 -9.78 1.15 9.45
C ARG A 65 -8.73 0.69 8.44
N PRO A 66 -8.15 1.62 7.67
CA PRO A 66 -7.14 1.24 6.68
C PRO A 66 -5.87 0.76 7.38
N SER A 67 -5.25 -0.28 6.83
CA SER A 67 -3.91 -0.68 7.24
C SER A 67 -2.90 0.41 6.87
N ARG A 68 -1.73 0.45 7.52
CA ARG A 68 -0.67 1.39 7.15
C ARG A 68 -0.27 1.25 5.68
N ALA A 69 -0.17 0.02 5.18
CA ALA A 69 0.12 -0.22 3.77
C ALA A 69 -1.00 0.32 2.85
N SER A 70 -2.28 0.24 3.26
CA SER A 70 -3.38 0.88 2.51
C SER A 70 -3.26 2.40 2.51
N VAL A 71 -2.89 3.01 3.64
CA VAL A 71 -2.66 4.45 3.73
C VAL A 71 -1.50 4.88 2.84
N ILE A 72 -0.37 4.15 2.85
CA ILE A 72 0.77 4.40 1.95
C ILE A 72 0.30 4.37 0.50
N THR A 73 -0.47 3.35 0.10
CA THR A 73 -1.01 3.22 -1.25
C THR A 73 -1.92 4.40 -1.61
N GLY A 74 -2.84 4.79 -0.73
CA GLY A 74 -3.75 5.91 -0.95
C GLY A 74 -3.04 7.25 -1.10
N VAL A 75 -2.05 7.53 -0.24
CA VAL A 75 -1.23 8.74 -0.33
C VAL A 75 -0.43 8.76 -1.63
N SER A 76 0.21 7.64 -1.99
CA SER A 76 0.96 7.52 -3.25
C SER A 76 0.05 7.74 -4.46
N SER A 77 -1.16 7.16 -4.46
CA SER A 77 -2.16 7.39 -5.53
C SER A 77 -2.60 8.85 -5.60
N GLY A 78 -2.75 9.54 -4.47
CA GLY A 78 -3.03 10.98 -4.46
C GLY A 78 -1.90 11.80 -5.10
N VAL A 79 -0.65 11.44 -4.86
CA VAL A 79 0.51 12.07 -5.50
C VAL A 79 0.55 11.74 -6.99
N PHE A 80 0.34 10.47 -7.39
CA PHE A 80 0.26 10.10 -8.80
C PHE A 80 -0.89 10.79 -9.53
N LEU A 81 -2.04 10.96 -8.88
CA LEU A 81 -3.16 11.73 -9.43
C LEU A 81 -2.72 13.15 -9.80
N ALA A 82 -2.06 13.85 -8.87
CA ALA A 82 -1.55 15.20 -9.13
C ALA A 82 -0.52 15.23 -10.26
N VAL A 83 0.40 14.24 -10.28
CA VAL A 83 1.42 14.08 -11.33
C VAL A 83 0.79 13.78 -12.68
N ASN A 84 -0.23 12.92 -12.75
CA ASN A 84 -0.93 12.58 -13.99
C ASN A 84 -1.75 13.75 -14.54
N VAL A 85 -2.39 14.54 -13.67
CA VAL A 85 -3.06 15.77 -14.07
C VAL A 85 -2.04 16.79 -14.61
N ALA A 86 -0.93 17.00 -13.91
CA ALA A 86 0.14 17.88 -14.37
C ALA A 86 0.75 17.39 -15.69
N GLY A 87 0.96 16.08 -15.83
CA GLY A 87 1.44 15.45 -17.07
C GLY A 87 0.49 15.65 -18.24
N PHE A 88 -0.82 15.53 -18.00
CA PHE A 88 -1.83 15.81 -19.01
C PHE A 88 -1.78 17.28 -19.48
N VAL A 89 -1.70 18.23 -18.55
CA VAL A 89 -1.57 19.66 -18.85
C VAL A 89 -0.25 19.93 -19.59
N ALA A 90 0.86 19.35 -19.14
CA ALA A 90 2.16 19.49 -19.78
C ALA A 90 2.13 18.96 -21.23
N TRP A 91 1.53 17.79 -21.44
CA TRP A 91 1.33 17.23 -22.77
C TRP A 91 0.51 18.16 -23.68
N TYR A 92 -0.58 18.71 -23.16
CA TYR A 92 -1.43 19.66 -23.90
C TYR A 92 -0.67 20.91 -24.34
N HIS A 93 0.32 21.34 -23.53
CA HIS A 93 1.19 22.49 -23.82
C HIS A 93 2.52 22.12 -24.50
N TYR A 94 2.68 20.89 -24.97
CA TYR A 94 3.88 20.39 -25.65
C TYR A 94 5.17 20.45 -24.82
N PHE A 95 5.08 20.30 -23.48
CA PHE A 95 6.24 20.19 -22.62
C PHE A 95 6.90 18.80 -22.73
N PRO A 96 8.24 18.70 -22.57
CA PRO A 96 8.97 17.44 -22.66
C PRO A 96 8.53 16.44 -21.56
N PRO A 97 8.37 15.15 -21.89
CA PRO A 97 7.92 14.14 -20.91
C PRO A 97 8.98 13.77 -19.86
N ALA A 98 10.25 14.16 -20.06
CA ALA A 98 11.34 13.76 -19.16
C ALA A 98 11.14 14.15 -17.69
N THR A 99 10.57 15.34 -17.44
CA THR A 99 10.25 15.80 -16.08
C THR A 99 9.17 14.95 -15.44
N TYR A 100 8.13 14.58 -16.20
CA TYR A 100 7.07 13.71 -15.75
C TYR A 100 7.62 12.34 -15.35
N ASP A 101 8.45 11.72 -16.20
CA ASP A 101 9.07 10.41 -15.94
C ASP A 101 9.96 10.43 -14.69
N ALA A 102 10.72 11.50 -14.48
CA ALA A 102 11.55 11.67 -13.29
C ALA A 102 10.72 11.74 -12.01
N VAL A 103 9.62 12.50 -12.01
CA VAL A 103 8.72 12.60 -10.85
C VAL A 103 8.05 11.26 -10.56
N CYS A 104 7.55 10.55 -11.58
CA CYS A 104 7.00 9.20 -11.43
C CYS A 104 8.02 8.24 -10.80
N SER A 105 9.29 8.28 -11.24
CA SER A 105 10.37 7.46 -10.67
C SER A 105 10.53 7.70 -9.16
N VAL A 106 10.54 8.97 -8.73
CA VAL A 106 10.66 9.33 -7.31
C VAL A 106 9.49 8.78 -6.50
N VAL A 107 8.26 8.89 -7.02
CA VAL A 107 7.07 8.37 -6.32
C VAL A 107 7.12 6.84 -6.21
N TYR A 108 7.53 6.13 -7.26
CA TYR A 108 7.70 4.66 -7.19
C TYR A 108 8.75 4.25 -6.16
N ILE A 109 9.90 4.93 -6.09
CA ILE A 109 10.94 4.65 -5.10
C ILE A 109 10.40 4.87 -3.69
N ALA A 110 9.74 5.99 -3.43
CA ALA A 110 9.17 6.32 -2.13
C ALA A 110 8.10 5.31 -1.69
N MET A 111 7.17 4.95 -2.58
CA MET A 111 6.13 3.96 -2.33
C MET A 111 6.71 2.58 -2.05
N GLY A 112 7.66 2.13 -2.89
CA GLY A 112 8.32 0.83 -2.72
C GLY A 112 9.06 0.73 -1.40
N ALA A 113 9.85 1.74 -1.03
CA ALA A 113 10.56 1.79 0.24
C ALA A 113 9.61 1.76 1.44
N ALA A 114 8.51 2.52 1.39
CA ALA A 114 7.51 2.56 2.45
C ALA A 114 6.80 1.21 2.63
N LEU A 115 6.44 0.52 1.54
CA LEU A 115 5.82 -0.81 1.58
C LEU A 115 6.79 -1.88 2.12
N ILE A 116 8.07 -1.84 1.75
CA ILE A 116 9.10 -2.75 2.26
C ILE A 116 9.27 -2.55 3.77
N ASN A 117 9.33 -1.30 4.22
CA ASN A 117 9.45 -0.99 5.64
C ASN A 117 8.25 -1.51 6.44
N GLU A 118 7.04 -1.33 5.93
CA GLU A 118 5.81 -1.85 6.56
C GLU A 118 5.80 -3.38 6.63
N GLY A 119 6.18 -4.07 5.55
CA GLY A 119 6.29 -5.53 5.53
C GLY A 119 7.32 -6.06 6.52
N SER A 120 8.45 -5.36 6.70
CA SER A 120 9.48 -5.71 7.66
C SER A 120 9.00 -5.55 9.11
N ASN A 121 8.30 -4.47 9.41
CA ASN A 121 7.75 -4.22 10.75
C ASN A 121 6.68 -5.25 11.12
N GLY A 122 5.78 -5.60 10.20
CA GLY A 122 4.77 -6.63 10.43
C GLY A 122 5.39 -8.00 10.76
N ARG A 123 6.50 -8.36 10.10
CA ARG A 123 7.21 -9.62 10.40
C ARG A 123 7.90 -9.60 11.77
N ARG A 124 8.50 -8.49 12.17
CA ARG A 124 9.15 -8.37 13.51
C ARG A 124 8.15 -8.55 14.63
N LEU A 125 6.96 -7.94 14.52
CA LEU A 125 5.88 -8.09 15.50
C LEU A 125 5.42 -9.56 15.58
N ALA A 126 5.21 -10.23 14.46
CA ALA A 126 4.80 -11.64 14.44
C ALA A 126 5.84 -12.57 15.05
N LEU A 127 7.14 -12.31 14.88
CA LEU A 127 8.21 -13.09 15.50
C LEU A 127 8.29 -12.86 17.02
N HIS A 128 8.04 -11.63 17.48
CA HIS A 128 8.02 -11.31 18.90
C HIS A 128 6.87 -12.05 19.62
N ASP A 129 5.67 -12.04 19.06
CA ASP A 129 4.51 -12.74 19.61
C ASP A 129 4.71 -14.26 19.68
N MET A 130 5.40 -14.85 18.69
CA MET A 130 5.75 -16.29 18.73
C MET A 130 6.81 -16.61 19.78
N GLY A 131 7.74 -15.68 20.05
CA GLY A 131 8.76 -15.83 21.09
C GLY A 131 8.15 -15.84 22.50
N ASP A 132 7.21 -14.93 22.76
CA ASP A 132 6.55 -14.84 24.07
C ASP A 132 5.63 -16.02 24.36
N SER A 133 4.99 -16.60 23.35
CA SER A 133 4.16 -17.80 23.54
C SER A 133 4.96 -19.08 23.85
N SER A 134 6.27 -19.12 23.54
CA SER A 134 7.13 -20.28 23.82
C SER A 134 7.70 -20.30 25.25
N THR A 135 7.65 -19.15 25.96
CA THR A 135 8.16 -19.02 27.34
C THR A 135 7.07 -19.08 28.41
N GLY A 136 5.81 -19.13 28.02
CA GLY A 136 4.65 -19.20 28.91
C GLY A 136 4.37 -20.62 29.37
N ALA A 137 5.09 -21.13 30.36
CA ALA A 137 4.58 -22.24 31.19
C ALA A 137 3.23 -21.77 31.79
N PRO A 138 2.20 -22.64 31.82
CA PRO A 138 0.91 -22.26 32.37
C PRO A 138 1.05 -21.92 33.85
N VAL A 139 0.99 -20.64 34.18
CA VAL A 139 0.79 -20.22 35.57
C VAL A 139 -0.60 -20.73 35.97
N HIS A 140 -0.62 -21.88 36.67
CA HIS A 140 -1.78 -22.35 37.40
C HIS A 140 -2.22 -21.24 38.36
N LYS A 141 -3.16 -20.39 37.95
CA LYS A 141 -3.92 -19.57 38.89
C LYS A 141 -4.73 -20.54 39.77
N GLY A 142 -4.18 -20.82 40.94
CA GLY A 142 -4.89 -21.53 41.98
C GLY A 142 -6.23 -20.84 42.22
N VAL A 143 -7.30 -21.57 41.97
CA VAL A 143 -8.65 -21.18 42.36
C VAL A 143 -8.67 -21.18 43.89
N GLY A 144 -8.52 -19.99 44.48
CA GLY A 144 -8.78 -19.77 45.89
C GLY A 144 -10.27 -19.99 46.15
N VAL A 145 -10.59 -21.18 46.68
CA VAL A 145 -11.92 -21.48 47.22
C VAL A 145 -12.08 -20.61 48.45
N HIS A 146 -12.83 -19.54 48.33
CA HIS A 146 -13.33 -18.75 49.44
C HIS A 146 -14.43 -19.58 50.13
N HIS A 147 -14.03 -20.26 51.21
CA HIS A 147 -14.97 -20.82 52.19
C HIS A 147 -15.64 -19.65 52.92
N LYS A 148 -16.85 -19.33 52.55
CA LYS A 148 -17.71 -18.47 53.39
C LYS A 148 -18.30 -19.32 54.49
N ASP A 149 -17.81 -19.07 55.69
CA ASP A 149 -18.45 -19.52 56.93
C ASP A 149 -19.90 -19.04 56.95
N VAL A 150 -20.80 -20.03 57.01
CA VAL A 150 -22.16 -19.86 57.44
C VAL A 150 -22.21 -20.22 58.89
N ASP A 151 -22.17 -19.22 59.75
CA ASP A 151 -22.62 -19.30 61.12
C ASP A 151 -23.22 -17.99 61.57
N LYS A 152 -24.43 -18.07 61.93
CA LYS A 152 -25.20 -17.41 63.02
C LYS A 152 -26.53 -16.83 62.57
N ILE A 153 -27.50 -17.49 63.16
CA ILE A 153 -28.80 -17.18 63.75
C ILE A 153 -29.94 -17.03 62.77
#